data_c28b36646824fb2181ecff16debb4f3b
#
_entry.id   c28b36646824fb2181ecff16debb4f3b
#
_cell.length_a   1.000
_cell.length_b   1.000
_cell.length_c   1.000
_cell.angle_alpha   90.00
_cell.angle_beta   90.00
_cell.angle_gamma   90.00
#
_symmetry.space_group_name_H-M   'P 1'
#
loop_
_entity.id
_entity.type
_entity.pdbx_description
1 polymer ?
#
loop_
_entity_poly.entity_id
_entity_poly.type
_entity_poly.pdbx_seq_one_letter_code
_entity_poly.pdbx_strand_id
1 'polypeptide(L)'
;MISSDGGTVSGRLHLAVELGAAGRHPGAWRLGGADPARLFTAPYHLDLVRTAARGGLDLVALPDSLRPPGADPAALPGTLDAVAVAARVAPAVPGIGVVPTVTVTHTEPFHLSKAVATLDFVSTGRAGWQPDVSRTQAEADLFGRARADRDAASLWREAGEAIEVAARLWDSWEDDAEIRDAATGRFVDRDRLHHIDFTGEFFSVTGPSITPRPPQGQPLTVLRGDETEALATVGRYADVVRVAADTVAGAAEARDRVRAAVADAGRDPEQVTVLLDVETLLGDDAAARLRELDALAPADADPAPATLRHVGDPAALAALLRDAAEERAADGFVLVPLALPSGVDEIVDGLLPALGDAWTPAPYDGTLRDRFGLARPADRYTRTAG
;
A
#
# COMPACT_ATOMS: atom_id res chain seq x y z
N MET A 1 -32.53 -30.48 -19.37
CA MET A 1 -32.55 -29.52 -18.24
C MET A 1 -31.14 -29.45 -17.73
N ILE A 2 -30.39 -28.50 -18.24
CA ILE A 2 -29.02 -28.19 -17.74
C ILE A 2 -29.18 -26.93 -16.92
N SER A 3 -29.03 -27.10 -15.61
CA SER A 3 -29.04 -26.01 -14.64
C SER A 3 -27.75 -25.22 -14.81
N SER A 4 -27.85 -23.97 -15.27
CA SER A 4 -26.77 -23.02 -15.29
C SER A 4 -26.68 -22.37 -13.90
N ASP A 5 -25.97 -23.00 -12.99
CA ASP A 5 -25.49 -22.32 -11.79
C ASP A 5 -24.45 -21.30 -12.21
N GLY A 6 -24.92 -20.07 -12.43
CA GLY A 6 -24.08 -18.90 -12.47
C GLY A 6 -23.55 -18.62 -11.07
N GLY A 7 -22.37 -19.18 -10.78
CA GLY A 7 -21.65 -18.87 -9.55
C GLY A 7 -21.39 -17.36 -9.48
N THR A 8 -22.16 -16.66 -8.67
CA THR A 8 -21.82 -15.34 -8.17
C THR A 8 -20.53 -15.51 -7.35
N VAL A 9 -19.39 -15.09 -7.90
CA VAL A 9 -18.23 -14.77 -7.08
C VAL A 9 -18.66 -13.57 -6.24
N SER A 10 -19.23 -13.83 -5.07
CA SER A 10 -19.46 -12.84 -4.04
C SER A 10 -18.08 -12.44 -3.50
N GLY A 11 -17.37 -11.61 -4.25
CA GLY A 11 -16.15 -10.99 -3.78
C GLY A 11 -16.51 -10.08 -2.61
N ARG A 12 -15.93 -10.33 -1.44
CA ARG A 12 -16.01 -9.41 -0.30
C ARG A 12 -15.46 -8.05 -0.73
N LEU A 13 -16.16 -6.97 -0.39
CA LEU A 13 -15.65 -5.62 -0.57
C LEU A 13 -14.38 -5.42 0.26
N HIS A 14 -13.31 -4.95 -0.34
CA HIS A 14 -12.07 -4.61 0.37
C HIS A 14 -12.08 -3.14 0.79
N LEU A 15 -11.75 -2.88 2.05
CA LEU A 15 -11.63 -1.52 2.57
C LEU A 15 -10.28 -1.33 3.28
N ALA A 16 -9.59 -0.28 2.86
CA ALA A 16 -8.34 0.18 3.44
C ALA A 16 -8.43 1.65 3.83
N VAL A 17 -7.49 2.14 4.62
CA VAL A 17 -7.36 3.56 4.94
C VAL A 17 -5.92 4.02 4.79
N GLU A 18 -5.71 5.21 4.24
CA GLU A 18 -4.41 5.87 4.20
C GLU A 18 -4.23 6.74 5.43
N LEU A 19 -3.14 6.52 6.17
CA LEU A 19 -2.81 7.20 7.41
C LEU A 19 -1.49 7.98 7.26
N GLY A 20 -1.57 9.14 6.62
CA GLY A 20 -0.42 10.01 6.37
C GLY A 20 -0.44 11.27 7.23
N ALA A 21 0.62 11.52 8.00
CA ALA A 21 0.84 12.74 8.76
C ALA A 21 -0.44 13.25 9.47
N ALA A 22 -0.93 14.46 9.13
CA ALA A 22 -2.15 15.04 9.69
C ALA A 22 -3.40 14.84 8.80
N GLY A 23 -3.28 14.06 7.72
CA GLY A 23 -4.29 13.87 6.68
C GLY A 23 -3.81 14.33 5.31
N ARG A 24 -4.64 14.08 4.29
CA ARG A 24 -4.30 14.35 2.88
C ARG A 24 -4.25 15.85 2.57
N HIS A 25 -5.11 16.66 3.23
CA HIS A 25 -5.20 18.08 2.95
C HIS A 25 -3.99 18.84 3.51
N PRO A 26 -3.34 19.73 2.74
CA PRO A 26 -2.13 20.41 3.17
C PRO A 26 -2.33 21.34 4.39
N GLY A 27 -3.55 21.83 4.63
CA GLY A 27 -3.90 22.61 5.81
C GLY A 27 -4.23 21.79 7.06
N ALA A 28 -4.30 20.46 6.97
CA ALA A 28 -4.85 19.59 8.01
C ALA A 28 -4.13 19.69 9.37
N TRP A 29 -2.82 19.85 9.38
CA TRP A 29 -2.04 19.94 10.63
C TRP A 29 -2.35 21.19 11.46
N ARG A 30 -3.02 22.19 10.86
CA ARG A 30 -3.42 23.46 11.47
C ARG A 30 -4.90 23.49 11.86
N LEU A 31 -5.69 22.50 11.41
CA LEU A 31 -7.13 22.44 11.71
C LEU A 31 -7.36 22.31 13.21
N GLY A 32 -8.45 22.92 13.71
CA GLY A 32 -8.87 22.75 15.09
C GLY A 32 -9.08 21.26 15.43
N GLY A 33 -8.46 20.80 16.53
CA GLY A 33 -8.44 19.39 16.92
C GLY A 33 -7.24 18.59 16.38
N ALA A 34 -6.46 19.09 15.41
CA ALA A 34 -5.15 18.54 15.12
C ALA A 34 -4.24 18.68 16.36
N ASP A 35 -3.36 17.71 16.54
CA ASP A 35 -2.34 17.74 17.60
C ASP A 35 -0.95 17.70 16.97
N PRO A 36 -0.44 18.84 16.47
CA PRO A 36 0.82 18.90 15.76
C PRO A 36 2.02 18.46 16.62
N ALA A 37 1.94 18.56 17.95
CA ALA A 37 2.99 18.10 18.85
C ALA A 37 3.13 16.58 18.86
N ARG A 38 2.08 15.84 18.47
CA ARG A 38 2.09 14.37 18.45
C ARG A 38 2.43 13.76 17.09
N LEU A 39 2.39 14.52 15.98
CA LEU A 39 2.52 13.99 14.60
C LEU A 39 3.76 13.11 14.39
N PHE A 40 4.88 13.43 15.05
CA PHE A 40 6.12 12.66 14.96
C PHE A 40 6.33 11.73 16.17
N THR A 41 5.25 11.24 16.78
CA THR A 41 5.33 10.34 17.93
C THR A 41 4.70 8.98 17.66
N ALA A 42 5.29 7.92 18.24
CA ALA A 42 4.74 6.57 18.12
C ALA A 42 3.30 6.44 18.66
N PRO A 43 2.90 7.08 19.79
CA PRO A 43 1.50 7.02 20.25
C PRO A 43 0.48 7.51 19.21
N TYR A 44 0.79 8.59 18.47
CA TYR A 44 -0.10 9.10 17.43
C TYR A 44 -0.41 8.04 16.37
N HIS A 45 0.62 7.46 15.78
CA HIS A 45 0.45 6.43 14.76
C HIS A 45 -0.21 5.16 15.31
N LEU A 46 0.10 4.78 16.55
CA LEU A 46 -0.54 3.64 17.20
C LEU A 46 -2.04 3.87 17.39
N ASP A 47 -2.45 5.06 17.80
CA ASP A 47 -3.86 5.37 18.02
C ASP A 47 -4.64 5.33 16.71
N LEU A 48 -4.11 5.91 15.62
CA LEU A 48 -4.72 5.84 14.29
C LEU A 48 -4.90 4.40 13.80
N VAL A 49 -3.84 3.58 13.91
CA VAL A 49 -3.89 2.18 13.45
C VAL A 49 -4.83 1.34 14.33
N ARG A 50 -4.91 1.61 15.64
CA ARG A 50 -5.88 0.95 16.54
C ARG A 50 -7.33 1.28 16.16
N THR A 51 -7.62 2.54 15.84
CA THR A 51 -8.95 2.93 15.35
C THR A 51 -9.28 2.19 14.05
N ALA A 52 -8.38 2.16 13.08
CA ALA A 52 -8.57 1.42 11.83
C ALA A 52 -8.79 -0.08 12.05
N ALA A 53 -8.02 -0.70 12.93
CA ALA A 53 -8.17 -2.12 13.30
C ALA A 53 -9.50 -2.41 14.01
N ARG A 54 -9.97 -1.49 14.87
CA ARG A 54 -11.29 -1.56 15.52
C ARG A 54 -12.42 -1.62 14.49
N GLY A 55 -12.28 -0.89 13.38
CA GLY A 55 -13.23 -0.93 12.26
C GLY A 55 -13.15 -2.22 11.43
N GLY A 56 -12.15 -3.07 11.63
CA GLY A 56 -11.96 -4.31 10.86
C GLY A 56 -11.50 -4.07 9.42
N LEU A 57 -10.88 -2.93 9.14
CA LEU A 57 -10.31 -2.61 7.82
C LEU A 57 -9.26 -3.64 7.43
N ASP A 58 -9.09 -3.88 6.13
CA ASP A 58 -8.16 -4.91 5.64
C ASP A 58 -6.70 -4.52 5.85
N LEU A 59 -6.37 -3.26 5.59
CA LEU A 59 -5.02 -2.74 5.77
C LEU A 59 -5.00 -1.23 6.02
N VAL A 60 -3.89 -0.75 6.56
CA VAL A 60 -3.51 0.66 6.54
C VAL A 60 -2.38 0.88 5.54
N ALA A 61 -2.55 1.86 4.66
CA ALA A 61 -1.50 2.38 3.80
C ALA A 61 -0.79 3.53 4.54
N LEU A 62 0.53 3.48 4.59
CA LEU A 62 1.37 4.50 5.21
C LEU A 62 2.16 5.19 4.09
N PRO A 63 1.73 6.38 3.66
CA PRO A 63 2.39 7.09 2.58
C PRO A 63 3.75 7.63 3.02
N ASP A 64 4.69 7.64 2.08
CA ASP A 64 6.01 8.24 2.23
C ASP A 64 6.47 8.83 0.89
N SER A 65 7.37 9.77 0.95
CA SER A 65 8.01 10.34 -0.23
C SER A 65 9.34 10.99 0.13
N LEU A 66 10.23 11.08 -0.86
CA LEU A 66 11.50 11.80 -0.73
C LEU A 66 11.36 13.29 -1.07
N ARG A 67 10.12 13.82 -1.09
CA ARG A 67 9.88 15.22 -1.42
C ARG A 67 10.47 16.12 -0.33
N PRO A 68 11.34 17.08 -0.69
CA PRO A 68 11.84 18.08 0.27
C PRO A 68 10.67 18.89 0.86
N PRO A 69 10.82 19.41 2.08
CA PRO A 69 9.86 20.34 2.65
C PRO A 69 9.58 21.50 1.71
N GLY A 70 8.31 21.92 1.61
CA GLY A 70 7.92 23.12 0.85
C GLY A 70 8.61 24.38 1.38
N ALA A 71 8.71 25.40 0.53
CA ALA A 71 9.29 26.69 0.92
C ALA A 71 8.35 27.50 1.83
N ASP A 72 7.04 27.23 1.79
CA ASP A 72 6.06 27.92 2.62
C ASP A 72 6.17 27.44 4.08
N PRO A 73 6.35 28.36 5.06
CA PRO A 73 6.37 28.00 6.49
C PRO A 73 5.08 27.33 6.98
N ALA A 74 3.98 27.48 6.26
CA ALA A 74 2.71 26.82 6.57
C ALA A 74 2.66 25.35 6.12
N ALA A 75 3.60 24.88 5.29
CA ALA A 75 3.73 23.50 4.91
C ALA A 75 4.21 22.63 6.07
N LEU A 76 3.75 21.37 6.12
CA LEU A 76 4.27 20.41 7.09
C LEU A 76 5.75 20.10 6.75
N PRO A 77 6.69 20.29 7.69
CA PRO A 77 8.12 20.31 7.35
C PRO A 77 8.77 18.94 7.15
N GLY A 78 8.04 17.84 7.33
CA GLY A 78 8.64 16.52 7.21
C GLY A 78 7.67 15.38 7.44
N THR A 79 8.18 14.15 7.27
CA THR A 79 7.47 12.91 7.53
C THR A 79 8.40 11.93 8.23
N LEU A 80 7.84 10.92 8.89
CA LEU A 80 8.58 9.77 9.40
C LEU A 80 8.67 8.70 8.31
N ASP A 81 9.77 7.94 8.30
CA ASP A 81 9.94 6.78 7.44
C ASP A 81 8.80 5.76 7.65
N ALA A 82 8.08 5.47 6.57
CA ALA A 82 6.88 4.64 6.64
C ALA A 82 7.17 3.18 7.03
N VAL A 83 8.34 2.63 6.65
CA VAL A 83 8.74 1.26 7.04
C VAL A 83 9.03 1.19 8.53
N ALA A 84 9.70 2.21 9.07
CA ALA A 84 9.98 2.29 10.50
C ALA A 84 8.69 2.48 11.33
N VAL A 85 7.76 3.31 10.86
CA VAL A 85 6.42 3.45 11.47
C VAL A 85 5.67 2.12 11.41
N ALA A 86 5.61 1.46 10.25
CA ALA A 86 4.99 0.15 10.08
C ALA A 86 5.57 -0.90 11.04
N ALA A 87 6.91 -0.98 11.15
CA ALA A 87 7.59 -1.90 12.07
C ALA A 87 7.28 -1.62 13.54
N ARG A 88 6.96 -0.36 13.90
CA ARG A 88 6.54 0.00 15.25
C ARG A 88 5.09 -0.34 15.55
N VAL A 89 4.19 -0.15 14.59
CA VAL A 89 2.74 -0.32 14.83
C VAL A 89 2.28 -1.76 14.65
N ALA A 90 2.82 -2.50 13.68
CA ALA A 90 2.37 -3.84 13.31
C ALA A 90 2.39 -4.85 14.48
N PRO A 91 3.46 -4.98 15.29
CA PRO A 91 3.46 -5.89 16.43
C PRO A 91 2.56 -5.43 17.57
N ALA A 92 2.25 -4.14 17.67
CA ALA A 92 1.45 -3.56 18.75
C ALA A 92 -0.06 -3.54 18.44
N VAL A 93 -0.44 -3.68 17.18
CA VAL A 93 -1.83 -3.66 16.72
C VAL A 93 -2.07 -4.88 15.82
N PRO A 94 -2.49 -6.01 16.38
CA PRO A 94 -2.86 -7.18 15.59
C PRO A 94 -4.18 -6.92 14.81
N GLY A 95 -4.45 -7.76 13.82
CA GLY A 95 -5.75 -7.76 13.13
C GLY A 95 -5.89 -6.74 12.02
N ILE A 96 -4.78 -6.16 11.54
CA ILE A 96 -4.78 -5.26 10.37
C ILE A 96 -3.48 -5.43 9.58
N GLY A 97 -3.56 -5.33 8.25
CA GLY A 97 -2.40 -5.29 7.37
C GLY A 97 -1.71 -3.93 7.42
N VAL A 98 -0.40 -3.90 7.17
CA VAL A 98 0.39 -2.66 7.10
C VAL A 98 1.14 -2.59 5.78
N VAL A 99 0.95 -1.50 5.04
CA VAL A 99 1.53 -1.30 3.71
C VAL A 99 2.24 0.06 3.67
N PRO A 100 3.53 0.11 4.01
CA PRO A 100 4.32 1.34 3.82
C PRO A 100 4.60 1.58 2.34
N THR A 101 4.57 2.85 1.92
CA THR A 101 5.16 3.29 0.66
C THR A 101 6.68 3.30 0.79
N VAL A 102 7.36 2.81 -0.24
CA VAL A 102 8.82 2.71 -0.27
C VAL A 102 9.33 3.24 -1.60
N THR A 103 10.00 4.38 -1.60
CA THR A 103 10.63 4.91 -2.81
C THR A 103 11.83 4.04 -3.18
N VAL A 104 11.75 3.35 -4.31
CA VAL A 104 12.80 2.44 -4.79
C VAL A 104 13.91 3.16 -5.55
N THR A 105 13.61 4.33 -6.13
CA THR A 105 14.62 5.21 -6.73
C THR A 105 15.57 5.70 -5.64
N HIS A 106 16.86 5.75 -5.93
CA HIS A 106 17.94 6.15 -5.01
C HIS A 106 18.21 5.19 -3.84
N THR A 107 17.51 4.06 -3.75
CA THR A 107 17.65 3.08 -2.65
C THR A 107 18.05 1.71 -3.20
N GLU A 108 18.93 1.00 -2.48
CA GLU A 108 19.39 -0.32 -2.88
C GLU A 108 18.33 -1.40 -2.67
N PRO A 109 17.93 -2.17 -3.68
CA PRO A 109 16.87 -3.16 -3.58
C PRO A 109 17.19 -4.29 -2.58
N PHE A 110 18.47 -4.62 -2.37
CA PHE A 110 18.89 -5.57 -1.32
C PHE A 110 18.47 -5.08 0.07
N HIS A 111 18.67 -3.79 0.35
CA HIS A 111 18.29 -3.20 1.65
C HIS A 111 16.77 -3.16 1.81
N LEU A 112 16.06 -2.78 0.76
CA LEU A 112 14.58 -2.74 0.76
C LEU A 112 13.98 -4.13 0.99
N SER A 113 14.46 -5.15 0.27
CA SER A 113 13.98 -6.52 0.42
C SER A 113 14.12 -7.02 1.87
N LYS A 114 15.27 -6.74 2.50
CA LYS A 114 15.53 -7.07 3.90
C LYS A 114 14.56 -6.35 4.84
N ALA A 115 14.35 -5.06 4.63
CA ALA A 115 13.48 -4.25 5.48
C ALA A 115 12.02 -4.75 5.43
N VAL A 116 11.50 -5.00 4.22
CA VAL A 116 10.14 -5.51 4.00
C VAL A 116 9.98 -6.94 4.53
N ALA A 117 10.97 -7.83 4.32
CA ALA A 117 10.97 -9.17 4.91
C ALA A 117 10.93 -9.11 6.44
N THR A 118 11.72 -8.21 7.05
CA THR A 118 11.71 -8.00 8.51
C THR A 118 10.35 -7.52 8.99
N LEU A 119 9.73 -6.59 8.25
CA LEU A 119 8.38 -6.11 8.55
C LEU A 119 7.36 -7.26 8.52
N ASP A 120 7.49 -8.18 7.54
CA ASP A 120 6.60 -9.34 7.44
C ASP A 120 6.76 -10.28 8.64
N PHE A 121 7.99 -10.52 9.10
CA PHE A 121 8.25 -11.29 10.32
C PHE A 121 7.62 -10.63 11.57
N VAL A 122 7.88 -9.35 11.82
CA VAL A 122 7.39 -8.67 13.02
C VAL A 122 5.88 -8.42 13.01
N SER A 123 5.28 -8.40 11.84
CA SER A 123 3.83 -8.34 11.66
C SER A 123 3.17 -9.72 11.65
N THR A 124 3.94 -10.81 11.67
CA THR A 124 3.42 -12.19 11.54
C THR A 124 2.62 -12.42 10.24
N GLY A 125 3.21 -12.02 9.10
CA GLY A 125 2.61 -12.22 7.78
C GLY A 125 1.55 -11.18 7.38
N ARG A 126 1.58 -9.98 7.98
CA ARG A 126 0.60 -8.93 7.69
C ARG A 126 1.20 -7.72 6.97
N ALA A 127 2.40 -7.86 6.44
CA ALA A 127 3.05 -6.81 5.67
C ALA A 127 2.72 -6.89 4.18
N GLY A 128 2.50 -5.72 3.61
CA GLY A 128 2.70 -5.46 2.19
C GLY A 128 3.70 -4.33 2.05
N TRP A 129 3.95 -3.91 0.83
CA TRP A 129 4.72 -2.71 0.53
C TRP A 129 4.22 -2.07 -0.75
N GLN A 130 4.34 -0.76 -0.85
CA GLN A 130 4.00 0.00 -2.04
C GLN A 130 5.27 0.62 -2.63
N PRO A 131 5.94 -0.05 -3.58
CA PRO A 131 7.02 0.57 -4.35
C PRO A 131 6.56 1.84 -5.06
N ASP A 132 7.32 2.92 -4.94
CA ASP A 132 7.10 4.17 -5.68
C ASP A 132 8.43 4.73 -6.21
N VAL A 133 8.33 5.67 -7.13
CA VAL A 133 9.48 6.27 -7.82
C VAL A 133 9.62 7.75 -7.46
N SER A 134 10.87 8.21 -7.37
CA SER A 134 11.20 9.62 -7.19
C SER A 134 11.28 10.32 -8.54
N ARG A 135 10.52 11.41 -8.71
CA ARG A 135 10.28 12.01 -10.03
C ARG A 135 11.00 13.34 -10.25
N THR A 136 11.49 13.97 -9.19
CA THR A 136 11.98 15.34 -9.28
C THR A 136 13.49 15.45 -9.05
N GLN A 137 14.10 16.50 -9.66
CA GLN A 137 15.51 16.81 -9.38
C GLN A 137 15.73 17.16 -7.91
N ALA A 138 14.77 17.85 -7.28
CA ALA A 138 14.86 18.22 -5.87
C ALA A 138 14.97 16.98 -4.95
N GLU A 139 14.28 15.91 -5.26
CA GLU A 139 14.40 14.63 -4.54
C GLU A 139 15.80 14.00 -4.77
N ALA A 140 16.31 14.00 -5.99
CA ALA A 140 17.65 13.48 -6.31
C ALA A 140 18.76 14.29 -5.62
N ASP A 141 18.60 15.61 -5.51
CA ASP A 141 19.55 16.52 -4.85
C ASP A 141 19.75 16.18 -3.37
N LEU A 142 18.72 15.67 -2.68
CA LEU A 142 18.84 15.21 -1.30
C LEU A 142 19.85 14.06 -1.15
N PHE A 143 20.07 13.27 -2.20
CA PHE A 143 21.05 12.19 -2.25
C PHE A 143 22.39 12.61 -2.87
N GLY A 144 22.54 13.89 -3.26
CA GLY A 144 23.72 14.35 -3.99
C GLY A 144 23.89 13.69 -5.35
N ARG A 145 22.79 13.22 -5.96
CA ARG A 145 22.79 12.52 -7.25
C ARG A 145 22.32 13.48 -8.34
N ALA A 146 23.06 13.58 -9.44
CA ALA A 146 22.52 14.19 -10.64
C ALA A 146 21.35 13.31 -11.13
N ARG A 147 20.19 13.90 -11.33
CA ARG A 147 19.13 13.27 -12.10
C ARG A 147 19.69 13.17 -13.54
N ALA A 148 20.06 11.97 -13.98
CA ALA A 148 20.06 11.73 -15.41
C ALA A 148 18.64 12.08 -15.91
N ASP A 149 18.50 12.68 -17.11
CA ASP A 149 17.20 12.96 -17.74
C ASP A 149 16.42 11.64 -17.96
N ARG A 150 15.87 11.12 -16.86
CA ARG A 150 15.14 9.86 -16.85
C ARG A 150 13.66 10.16 -16.94
N ASP A 151 13.04 9.64 -17.99
CA ASP A 151 11.59 9.69 -18.16
C ASP A 151 10.86 8.76 -17.18
N ALA A 152 9.57 8.94 -17.03
CA ALA A 152 8.74 8.12 -16.15
C ALA A 152 8.83 6.63 -16.50
N ALA A 153 8.91 6.28 -17.78
CA ALA A 153 9.03 4.90 -18.21
C ALA A 153 10.33 4.24 -17.71
N SER A 154 11.44 4.96 -17.73
CA SER A 154 12.73 4.48 -17.18
C SER A 154 12.67 4.29 -15.67
N LEU A 155 12.02 5.21 -14.94
CA LEU A 155 11.83 5.09 -13.49
C LEU A 155 11.01 3.86 -13.13
N TRP A 156 9.93 3.59 -13.87
CA TRP A 156 9.09 2.42 -13.63
C TRP A 156 9.76 1.10 -14.07
N ARG A 157 10.67 1.11 -15.07
CA ARG A 157 11.51 -0.07 -15.35
C ARG A 157 12.48 -0.35 -14.21
N GLU A 158 13.12 0.68 -13.62
CA GLU A 158 13.96 0.53 -12.42
C GLU A 158 13.15 -0.03 -11.24
N ALA A 159 11.93 0.48 -11.02
CA ALA A 159 11.04 -0.05 -10.00
C ALA A 159 10.72 -1.53 -10.24
N GLY A 160 10.45 -1.92 -11.48
CA GLY A 160 10.24 -3.31 -11.86
C GLY A 160 11.44 -4.21 -11.54
N GLU A 161 12.66 -3.75 -11.81
CA GLU A 161 13.88 -4.49 -11.43
C GLU A 161 14.05 -4.57 -9.91
N ALA A 162 13.77 -3.48 -9.18
CA ALA A 162 13.85 -3.49 -7.72
C ALA A 162 12.87 -4.50 -7.10
N ILE A 163 11.64 -4.58 -7.64
CA ILE A 163 10.63 -5.56 -7.21
C ILE A 163 11.08 -6.98 -7.53
N GLU A 164 11.60 -7.23 -8.73
CA GLU A 164 12.11 -8.54 -9.13
C GLU A 164 13.27 -8.99 -8.24
N VAL A 165 14.21 -8.09 -7.95
CA VAL A 165 15.35 -8.36 -7.04
C VAL A 165 14.84 -8.70 -5.65
N ALA A 166 13.90 -7.93 -5.11
CA ALA A 166 13.31 -8.19 -3.81
C ALA A 166 12.63 -9.57 -3.76
N ALA A 167 11.82 -9.90 -4.75
CA ALA A 167 11.15 -11.20 -4.85
C ALA A 167 12.14 -12.37 -4.93
N ARG A 168 13.23 -12.23 -5.72
CA ARG A 168 14.29 -13.25 -5.79
C ARG A 168 15.03 -13.40 -4.46
N LEU A 169 15.32 -12.30 -3.79
CA LEU A 169 15.98 -12.34 -2.50
C LEU A 169 15.12 -13.00 -1.43
N TRP A 170 13.81 -12.76 -1.43
CA TRP A 170 12.89 -13.45 -0.50
C TRP A 170 12.86 -14.96 -0.74
N ASP A 171 12.87 -15.40 -1.99
CA ASP A 171 12.88 -16.81 -2.33
C ASP A 171 14.30 -17.46 -2.23
N SER A 172 15.37 -16.68 -1.99
CA SER A 172 16.75 -17.18 -1.95
C SER A 172 17.07 -18.09 -0.77
N TRP A 173 16.15 -18.21 0.19
CA TRP A 173 16.13 -19.22 1.24
C TRP A 173 14.94 -20.14 0.98
N GLU A 174 15.17 -21.45 0.84
CA GLU A 174 14.08 -22.42 0.80
C GLU A 174 13.33 -22.45 2.15
N ASP A 175 12.06 -22.82 2.14
CA ASP A 175 11.21 -22.80 3.35
C ASP A 175 11.74 -23.63 4.52
N ASP A 176 12.53 -24.67 4.23
CA ASP A 176 13.13 -25.58 5.20
C ASP A 176 14.67 -25.40 5.32
N ALA A 177 15.20 -24.28 4.86
CA ALA A 177 16.61 -23.94 4.99
C ALA A 177 17.07 -23.82 6.45
N GLU A 178 16.17 -23.41 7.36
CA GLU A 178 16.47 -23.27 8.80
C GLU A 178 16.37 -24.60 9.54
N ILE A 179 17.52 -25.17 9.92
CA ILE A 179 17.58 -26.42 10.71
C ILE A 179 17.43 -26.17 12.20
N ARG A 180 18.07 -25.11 12.73
CA ARG A 180 18.06 -24.71 14.15
C ARG A 180 18.46 -25.84 15.12
N ASP A 181 19.36 -26.72 14.72
CA ASP A 181 19.84 -27.83 15.54
C ASP A 181 20.99 -27.39 16.48
N ALA A 182 20.64 -27.12 17.72
CA ALA A 182 21.60 -26.71 18.74
C ALA A 182 22.60 -27.84 19.10
N ALA A 183 22.21 -29.12 19.00
CA ALA A 183 23.05 -30.25 19.36
C ALA A 183 24.23 -30.43 18.38
N THR A 184 24.00 -30.21 17.10
CA THR A 184 25.03 -30.28 16.05
C THR A 184 25.66 -28.93 15.73
N GLY A 185 25.15 -27.82 16.29
CA GLY A 185 25.57 -26.47 15.99
C GLY A 185 25.19 -25.98 14.56
N ARG A 186 24.26 -26.67 13.89
CA ARG A 186 23.80 -26.34 12.54
C ARG A 186 22.54 -25.49 12.64
N PHE A 187 22.66 -24.20 12.28
CA PHE A 187 21.49 -23.31 12.23
C PHE A 187 20.77 -23.36 10.88
N VAL A 188 21.53 -23.47 9.77
CA VAL A 188 21.02 -23.41 8.42
C VAL A 188 21.62 -24.51 7.55
N ASP A 189 20.84 -25.01 6.61
CA ASP A 189 21.33 -25.82 5.49
C ASP A 189 21.79 -24.91 4.35
N ARG A 190 23.09 -24.86 4.12
CA ARG A 190 23.69 -23.98 3.10
C ARG A 190 23.34 -24.36 1.68
N ASP A 191 23.01 -25.63 1.45
CA ASP A 191 22.62 -26.11 0.11
C ASP A 191 21.24 -25.63 -0.30
N ARG A 192 20.47 -25.06 0.65
CA ARG A 192 19.15 -24.45 0.47
C ARG A 192 19.18 -22.92 0.45
N LEU A 193 20.36 -22.34 0.32
CA LEU A 193 20.59 -20.92 0.14
C LEU A 193 21.09 -20.67 -1.28
N HIS A 194 20.38 -19.82 -2.03
CA HIS A 194 20.64 -19.63 -3.45
C HIS A 194 21.11 -18.22 -3.75
N HIS A 195 22.22 -18.11 -4.49
CA HIS A 195 22.58 -16.85 -5.13
C HIS A 195 21.52 -16.51 -6.18
N ILE A 196 21.09 -15.26 -6.22
CA ILE A 196 20.11 -14.81 -7.21
C ILE A 196 20.78 -14.40 -8.52
N ASP A 197 22.07 -14.01 -8.45
CA ASP A 197 22.93 -13.59 -9.57
C ASP A 197 22.19 -12.72 -10.59
N PHE A 198 21.40 -11.75 -10.06
CA PHE A 198 20.62 -10.85 -10.89
C PHE A 198 21.52 -9.82 -11.57
N THR A 199 21.36 -9.66 -12.87
CA THR A 199 21.97 -8.60 -13.66
C THR A 199 20.90 -7.99 -14.56
N GLY A 200 20.53 -6.73 -14.29
CA GLY A 200 19.55 -5.96 -15.04
C GLY A 200 20.14 -4.71 -15.67
N GLU A 201 19.28 -3.80 -16.11
CA GLU A 201 19.66 -2.50 -16.65
C GLU A 201 20.17 -1.57 -15.53
N PHE A 202 19.56 -1.64 -14.33
CA PHE A 202 19.79 -0.71 -13.22
C PHE A 202 20.54 -1.33 -12.05
N PHE A 203 20.37 -2.63 -11.81
CA PHE A 203 20.94 -3.30 -10.64
C PHE A 203 21.70 -4.56 -11.00
N SER A 204 22.70 -4.87 -10.17
CA SER A 204 23.38 -6.17 -10.16
C SER A 204 23.49 -6.64 -8.71
N VAL A 205 22.85 -7.76 -8.39
CA VAL A 205 22.74 -8.27 -7.01
C VAL A 205 23.03 -9.77 -6.98
N THR A 206 24.03 -10.17 -6.21
CA THR A 206 24.45 -11.58 -6.10
C THR A 206 23.56 -12.38 -5.14
N GLY A 207 23.18 -11.83 -3.99
CA GLY A 207 22.49 -12.59 -2.93
C GLY A 207 23.39 -13.66 -2.29
N PRO A 208 22.84 -14.62 -1.54
CA PRO A 208 21.45 -14.69 -1.09
C PRO A 208 21.05 -13.56 -0.15
N SER A 209 19.76 -13.48 0.21
CA SER A 209 19.31 -12.65 1.32
C SER A 209 20.01 -13.04 2.63
N ILE A 210 20.09 -12.09 3.58
CA ILE A 210 20.51 -12.35 4.95
C ILE A 210 19.33 -12.48 5.91
N THR A 211 18.12 -12.31 5.40
CA THR A 211 16.86 -12.55 6.11
C THR A 211 16.23 -13.81 5.53
N PRO A 212 15.76 -14.76 6.36
CA PRO A 212 15.06 -15.94 5.88
C PRO A 212 13.82 -15.58 5.05
N ARG A 213 13.26 -16.56 4.36
CA ARG A 213 12.05 -16.38 3.57
C ARG A 213 10.91 -15.86 4.44
N PRO A 214 10.23 -14.75 4.06
CA PRO A 214 9.16 -14.17 4.86
C PRO A 214 7.99 -15.13 5.10
N PRO A 215 7.19 -14.93 6.16
CA PRO A 215 6.00 -15.75 6.44
C PRO A 215 5.07 -15.89 5.24
N GLN A 216 4.84 -14.83 4.47
CA GLN A 216 4.03 -14.84 3.26
C GLN A 216 4.74 -15.45 2.03
N GLY A 217 6.00 -15.86 2.15
CA GLY A 217 6.88 -16.16 1.01
C GLY A 217 7.32 -14.89 0.31
N GLN A 218 6.40 -14.14 -0.22
CA GLN A 218 6.60 -12.79 -0.78
C GLN A 218 5.53 -11.86 -0.19
N PRO A 219 5.93 -10.83 0.58
CA PRO A 219 5.00 -9.81 1.07
C PRO A 219 4.21 -9.18 -0.08
N LEU A 220 2.95 -8.82 0.21
CA LEU A 220 1.99 -8.30 -0.77
C LEU A 220 2.55 -7.05 -1.46
N THR A 221 2.56 -7.03 -2.80
CA THR A 221 3.01 -5.88 -3.60
C THR A 221 1.81 -5.04 -4.02
N VAL A 222 1.77 -3.79 -3.53
CA VAL A 222 0.76 -2.80 -3.91
C VAL A 222 1.40 -1.81 -4.88
N LEU A 223 0.77 -1.52 -6.01
CA LEU A 223 1.26 -0.51 -6.95
C LEU A 223 0.19 0.50 -7.30
N ARG A 224 0.60 1.70 -7.72
CA ARG A 224 -0.32 2.68 -8.30
C ARG A 224 -0.49 2.41 -9.79
N GLY A 225 -1.75 2.46 -10.25
CA GLY A 225 -2.12 2.23 -11.66
C GLY A 225 -2.55 3.50 -12.40
N ASP A 226 -2.18 4.67 -11.88
CA ASP A 226 -2.63 5.96 -12.43
C ASP A 226 -1.83 6.39 -13.66
N GLU A 227 -0.55 6.02 -13.71
CA GLU A 227 0.37 6.40 -14.77
C GLU A 227 0.44 5.30 -15.85
N THR A 228 0.33 5.70 -17.13
CA THR A 228 0.45 4.76 -18.26
C THR A 228 1.80 4.04 -18.24
N GLU A 229 2.86 4.72 -17.85
CA GLU A 229 4.22 4.22 -17.79
C GLU A 229 4.41 3.15 -16.70
N ALA A 230 3.56 3.16 -15.67
CA ALA A 230 3.56 2.17 -14.59
C ALA A 230 2.90 0.85 -15.02
N LEU A 231 2.00 0.86 -16.01
CA LEU A 231 1.12 -0.28 -16.31
C LEU A 231 1.87 -1.57 -16.63
N ALA A 232 3.00 -1.50 -17.31
CA ALA A 232 3.81 -2.69 -17.59
C ALA A 232 4.37 -3.33 -16.30
N THR A 233 4.82 -2.51 -15.34
CA THR A 233 5.29 -2.95 -14.02
C THR A 233 4.12 -3.45 -13.16
N VAL A 234 3.00 -2.75 -13.19
CA VAL A 234 1.74 -3.15 -12.53
C VAL A 234 1.30 -4.52 -13.03
N GLY A 235 1.18 -4.72 -14.33
CA GLY A 235 0.75 -5.98 -14.94
C GLY A 235 1.62 -7.15 -14.51
N ARG A 236 2.92 -6.94 -14.38
CA ARG A 236 3.87 -8.00 -14.06
C ARG A 236 3.94 -8.34 -12.57
N TYR A 237 3.82 -7.35 -11.68
CA TYR A 237 4.21 -7.53 -10.28
C TYR A 237 3.13 -7.23 -9.24
N ALA A 238 2.07 -6.47 -9.58
CA ALA A 238 1.09 -6.08 -8.58
C ALA A 238 0.24 -7.27 -8.11
N ASP A 239 0.01 -7.34 -6.81
CA ASP A 239 -1.02 -8.15 -6.17
C ASP A 239 -2.29 -7.30 -5.96
N VAL A 240 -2.09 -6.03 -5.55
CA VAL A 240 -3.14 -5.03 -5.36
C VAL A 240 -2.74 -3.77 -6.11
N VAL A 241 -3.70 -3.14 -6.78
CA VAL A 241 -3.47 -1.88 -7.50
C VAL A 241 -4.37 -0.80 -6.93
N ARG A 242 -3.79 0.34 -6.59
CA ARG A 242 -4.52 1.55 -6.24
C ARG A 242 -4.68 2.43 -7.47
N VAL A 243 -5.88 2.92 -7.71
CA VAL A 243 -6.19 3.85 -8.79
C VAL A 243 -6.86 5.11 -8.26
N ALA A 244 -6.60 6.23 -8.92
CA ALA A 244 -7.30 7.49 -8.72
C ALA A 244 -8.22 7.77 -9.92
N ALA A 245 -9.40 8.30 -9.65
CA ALA A 245 -10.34 8.74 -10.66
C ALA A 245 -11.31 9.77 -10.07
N ASP A 246 -11.74 10.75 -10.85
CA ASP A 246 -12.67 11.80 -10.38
C ASP A 246 -14.11 11.32 -10.33
N THR A 247 -14.42 10.22 -11.02
CA THR A 247 -15.77 9.65 -11.15
C THR A 247 -15.75 8.13 -11.07
N VAL A 248 -16.90 7.53 -10.74
CA VAL A 248 -17.08 6.08 -10.76
C VAL A 248 -16.81 5.48 -12.16
N ALA A 249 -17.28 6.15 -13.22
CA ALA A 249 -16.99 5.71 -14.60
C ALA A 249 -15.49 5.74 -14.91
N GLY A 250 -14.79 6.80 -14.50
CA GLY A 250 -13.33 6.87 -14.64
C GLY A 250 -12.58 5.79 -13.86
N ALA A 251 -13.11 5.38 -12.71
CA ALA A 251 -12.58 4.26 -11.93
C ALA A 251 -12.73 2.94 -12.67
N ALA A 252 -13.90 2.69 -13.28
CA ALA A 252 -14.12 1.50 -14.12
C ALA A 252 -13.14 1.45 -15.30
N GLU A 253 -12.93 2.56 -16.00
CA GLU A 253 -11.93 2.64 -17.08
C GLU A 253 -10.50 2.40 -16.57
N ALA A 254 -10.15 2.91 -15.40
CA ALA A 254 -8.84 2.67 -14.80
C ALA A 254 -8.66 1.19 -14.43
N ARG A 255 -9.69 0.56 -13.86
CA ARG A 255 -9.71 -0.87 -13.55
C ARG A 255 -9.52 -1.71 -14.82
N ASP A 256 -10.22 -1.38 -15.90
CA ASP A 256 -10.10 -2.10 -17.17
C ASP A 256 -8.68 -1.99 -17.76
N ARG A 257 -8.05 -0.81 -17.69
CA ARG A 257 -6.65 -0.64 -18.11
C ARG A 257 -5.69 -1.51 -17.28
N VAL A 258 -5.89 -1.57 -15.96
CA VAL A 258 -5.09 -2.44 -15.08
C VAL A 258 -5.28 -3.91 -15.45
N ARG A 259 -6.53 -4.37 -15.61
CA ARG A 259 -6.85 -5.76 -16.00
C ARG A 259 -6.22 -6.13 -17.35
N ALA A 260 -6.28 -5.24 -18.33
CA ALA A 260 -5.62 -5.43 -19.62
C ALA A 260 -4.09 -5.58 -19.47
N ALA A 261 -3.45 -4.72 -18.68
CA ALA A 261 -2.01 -4.78 -18.45
C ALA A 261 -1.58 -6.10 -17.76
N VAL A 262 -2.40 -6.62 -16.83
CA VAL A 262 -2.17 -7.91 -16.17
C VAL A 262 -2.28 -9.06 -17.18
N ALA A 263 -3.30 -9.03 -18.06
CA ALA A 263 -3.47 -10.02 -19.13
C ALA A 263 -2.30 -9.98 -20.14
N ASP A 264 -1.87 -8.79 -20.54
CA ASP A 264 -0.72 -8.58 -21.44
C ASP A 264 0.59 -9.13 -20.85
N ALA A 265 0.72 -9.11 -19.52
CA ALA A 265 1.83 -9.72 -18.80
C ALA A 265 1.72 -11.25 -18.65
N GLY A 266 0.66 -11.87 -19.19
CA GLY A 266 0.41 -13.31 -19.13
C GLY A 266 -0.07 -13.81 -17.76
N ARG A 267 -0.60 -12.91 -16.91
CA ARG A 267 -1.18 -13.24 -15.60
C ARG A 267 -2.71 -13.24 -15.68
N ASP A 268 -3.33 -13.89 -14.70
CA ASP A 268 -4.80 -13.88 -14.56
C ASP A 268 -5.24 -12.53 -13.95
N PRO A 269 -6.01 -11.70 -14.69
CA PRO A 269 -6.50 -10.43 -14.20
C PRO A 269 -7.36 -10.54 -12.93
N GLU A 270 -8.05 -11.66 -12.73
CA GLU A 270 -8.92 -11.84 -11.55
C GLU A 270 -8.12 -12.06 -10.25
N GLN A 271 -6.82 -12.32 -10.34
CA GLN A 271 -5.93 -12.44 -9.18
C GLN A 271 -5.34 -11.09 -8.71
N VAL A 272 -5.70 -9.98 -9.36
CA VAL A 272 -5.26 -8.64 -8.97
C VAL A 272 -6.46 -7.85 -8.47
N THR A 273 -6.38 -7.38 -7.23
CA THR A 273 -7.43 -6.54 -6.63
C THR A 273 -7.19 -5.07 -6.99
N VAL A 274 -8.19 -4.39 -7.53
CA VAL A 274 -8.12 -2.97 -7.88
C VAL A 274 -8.92 -2.15 -6.88
N LEU A 275 -8.25 -1.26 -6.15
CA LEU A 275 -8.82 -0.38 -5.13
C LEU A 275 -8.87 1.06 -5.65
N LEU A 276 -10.05 1.70 -5.56
CA LEU A 276 -10.20 3.13 -5.83
C LEU A 276 -9.85 3.93 -4.59
N ASP A 277 -8.96 4.91 -4.73
CA ASP A 277 -8.73 5.90 -3.69
C ASP A 277 -9.92 6.86 -3.61
N VAL A 278 -10.40 7.15 -2.41
CA VAL A 278 -11.52 8.08 -2.15
C VAL A 278 -11.13 9.04 -1.03
N GLU A 279 -10.98 10.31 -1.36
CA GLU A 279 -10.74 11.35 -0.36
C GLU A 279 -12.02 11.62 0.45
N THR A 280 -11.89 11.68 1.78
CA THR A 280 -13.05 11.77 2.68
C THR A 280 -12.92 12.89 3.70
N LEU A 281 -14.02 13.61 3.90
CA LEU A 281 -14.25 14.50 5.04
C LEU A 281 -15.72 14.34 5.43
N LEU A 282 -16.00 13.64 6.54
CA LEU A 282 -17.32 13.17 6.87
C LEU A 282 -17.92 13.95 8.05
N GLY A 283 -19.25 14.03 8.10
CA GLY A 283 -20.02 14.67 9.16
C GLY A 283 -20.84 15.87 8.68
N ASP A 284 -21.73 16.34 9.55
CA ASP A 284 -22.67 17.43 9.24
C ASP A 284 -21.97 18.78 8.99
N ASP A 285 -20.80 18.97 9.59
CA ASP A 285 -19.97 20.17 9.47
C ASP A 285 -18.86 20.08 8.38
N ALA A 286 -18.78 18.96 7.67
CA ALA A 286 -17.70 18.66 6.72
C ALA A 286 -17.47 19.79 5.71
N ALA A 287 -18.51 20.40 5.15
CA ALA A 287 -18.38 21.51 4.22
C ALA A 287 -17.79 22.79 4.86
N ALA A 288 -18.05 23.02 6.14
CA ALA A 288 -17.45 24.13 6.88
C ALA A 288 -15.98 23.85 7.17
N ARG A 289 -15.67 22.63 7.58
CA ARG A 289 -14.28 22.17 7.82
C ARG A 289 -13.43 22.19 6.56
N LEU A 290 -14.00 21.84 5.39
CA LEU A 290 -13.28 21.97 4.13
C LEU A 290 -12.88 23.41 3.84
N ARG A 291 -13.78 24.38 4.01
CA ARG A 291 -13.45 25.80 3.83
C ARG A 291 -12.37 26.26 4.81
N GLU A 292 -12.36 25.75 6.05
CA GLU A 292 -11.32 26.05 7.02
C GLU A 292 -9.98 25.45 6.60
N LEU A 293 -9.97 24.20 6.13
CA LEU A 293 -8.79 23.52 5.58
C LEU A 293 -8.19 24.30 4.41
N ASP A 294 -9.04 24.71 3.45
CA ASP A 294 -8.62 25.53 2.30
C ASP A 294 -7.99 26.86 2.73
N ALA A 295 -8.58 27.53 3.72
CA ALA A 295 -8.04 28.78 4.28
C ALA A 295 -6.72 28.59 5.04
N LEU A 296 -6.45 27.38 5.55
CA LEU A 296 -5.23 27.02 6.26
C LEU A 296 -4.15 26.43 5.35
N ALA A 297 -4.46 26.14 4.10
CA ALA A 297 -3.50 25.57 3.15
C ALA A 297 -2.32 26.51 2.89
N PRO A 298 -1.10 25.99 2.70
CA PRO A 298 0.02 26.78 2.20
C PRO A 298 -0.31 27.45 0.85
N ALA A 299 0.25 28.64 0.61
CA ALA A 299 -0.06 29.42 -0.60
C ALA A 299 0.42 28.75 -1.90
N ASP A 300 1.41 27.86 -1.81
CA ASP A 300 1.96 27.09 -2.94
C ASP A 300 1.36 25.66 -3.04
N ALA A 301 0.44 25.29 -2.15
CA ALA A 301 -0.20 23.99 -2.17
C ALA A 301 -1.40 23.99 -3.10
N ASP A 302 -1.59 22.82 -3.77
CA ASP A 302 -2.81 22.55 -4.54
C ASP A 302 -3.78 21.74 -3.66
N PRO A 303 -4.90 22.32 -3.21
CA PRO A 303 -5.92 21.61 -2.44
C PRO A 303 -6.91 20.86 -3.32
N ALA A 304 -6.74 20.86 -4.65
CA ALA A 304 -7.63 20.16 -5.56
C ALA A 304 -7.67 18.65 -5.26
N PRO A 305 -8.82 18.00 -5.48
CA PRO A 305 -8.91 16.55 -5.33
C PRO A 305 -7.94 15.82 -6.26
N ALA A 306 -7.21 14.86 -5.72
CA ALA A 306 -6.37 13.96 -6.51
C ALA A 306 -7.14 12.73 -7.02
N THR A 307 -8.33 12.52 -6.49
CA THR A 307 -9.26 11.42 -6.83
C THR A 307 -10.68 11.81 -6.44
N LEU A 308 -11.62 10.90 -6.57
CA LEU A 308 -12.99 11.08 -6.07
C LEU A 308 -12.96 11.58 -4.62
N ARG A 309 -13.61 12.74 -4.38
CA ARG A 309 -13.67 13.34 -3.04
C ARG A 309 -15.12 13.40 -2.57
N HIS A 310 -15.38 12.87 -1.40
CA HIS A 310 -16.66 13.00 -0.71
C HIS A 310 -16.54 13.88 0.52
N VAL A 311 -17.38 14.92 0.58
CA VAL A 311 -17.48 15.87 1.70
C VAL A 311 -18.92 15.92 2.16
N GLY A 312 -19.20 15.38 3.35
CA GLY A 312 -20.55 15.39 3.90
C GLY A 312 -20.97 14.11 4.62
N ASP A 313 -22.22 13.71 4.40
CA ASP A 313 -22.87 12.61 5.10
C ASP A 313 -22.20 11.25 4.82
N PRO A 314 -21.83 10.49 5.87
CA PRO A 314 -21.32 9.13 5.73
C PRO A 314 -22.27 8.17 4.99
N ALA A 315 -23.60 8.32 5.15
CA ALA A 315 -24.57 7.46 4.48
C ALA A 315 -24.61 7.71 2.97
N ALA A 316 -24.42 8.95 2.54
CA ALA A 316 -24.30 9.28 1.12
C ALA A 316 -23.03 8.67 0.50
N LEU A 317 -21.90 8.70 1.22
CA LEU A 317 -20.70 8.01 0.79
C LEU A 317 -20.92 6.50 0.73
N ALA A 318 -21.55 5.90 1.74
CA ALA A 318 -21.85 4.47 1.76
C ALA A 318 -22.68 4.02 0.54
N ALA A 319 -23.67 4.83 0.13
CA ALA A 319 -24.45 4.58 -1.08
C ALA A 319 -23.56 4.60 -2.33
N LEU A 320 -22.75 5.64 -2.49
CA LEU A 320 -21.82 5.77 -3.62
C LEU A 320 -20.82 4.59 -3.72
N LEU A 321 -20.27 4.13 -2.59
CA LEU A 321 -19.34 3.00 -2.59
C LEU A 321 -20.04 1.69 -2.95
N ARG A 322 -21.30 1.49 -2.51
CA ARG A 322 -22.08 0.31 -2.92
C ARG A 322 -22.38 0.33 -4.41
N ASP A 323 -22.86 1.46 -4.93
CA ASP A 323 -23.15 1.61 -6.36
C ASP A 323 -21.89 1.34 -7.20
N ALA A 324 -20.74 1.92 -6.83
CA ALA A 324 -19.49 1.71 -7.51
C ALA A 324 -19.01 0.24 -7.48
N ALA A 325 -19.24 -0.47 -6.38
CA ALA A 325 -18.93 -1.89 -6.27
C ALA A 325 -19.88 -2.76 -7.13
N GLU A 326 -21.18 -2.45 -7.13
CA GLU A 326 -22.18 -3.14 -7.96
C GLU A 326 -21.91 -2.95 -9.45
N GLU A 327 -21.48 -1.75 -9.85
CA GLU A 327 -21.05 -1.42 -11.21
C GLU A 327 -19.68 -2.01 -11.58
N ARG A 328 -19.01 -2.68 -10.64
CA ARG A 328 -17.63 -3.21 -10.79
C ARG A 328 -16.61 -2.13 -11.19
N ALA A 329 -16.79 -0.92 -10.70
CA ALA A 329 -15.84 0.16 -10.93
C ALA A 329 -14.54 -0.04 -10.15
N ALA A 330 -14.60 -0.77 -9.01
CA ALA A 330 -13.46 -1.18 -8.21
C ALA A 330 -13.79 -2.48 -7.44
N ASP A 331 -12.77 -3.19 -6.99
CA ASP A 331 -12.92 -4.38 -6.13
C ASP A 331 -12.94 -3.98 -4.63
N GLY A 332 -12.71 -2.71 -4.35
CA GLY A 332 -12.70 -2.11 -3.02
C GLY A 332 -12.18 -0.67 -3.04
N PHE A 333 -11.96 -0.12 -1.86
CA PHE A 333 -11.64 1.29 -1.71
C PHE A 333 -10.51 1.52 -0.70
N VAL A 334 -9.68 2.52 -0.99
CA VAL A 334 -8.75 3.11 -0.02
C VAL A 334 -9.34 4.46 0.41
N LEU A 335 -9.78 4.55 1.64
CA LEU A 335 -10.30 5.79 2.21
C LEU A 335 -9.13 6.69 2.59
N VAL A 336 -9.12 7.92 2.10
CA VAL A 336 -8.05 8.89 2.26
C VAL A 336 -8.57 10.10 3.03
N PRO A 337 -8.48 10.11 4.37
CA PRO A 337 -8.99 11.21 5.17
C PRO A 337 -8.28 12.53 4.86
N LEU A 338 -9.04 13.59 4.62
CA LEU A 338 -8.49 14.93 4.42
C LEU A 338 -7.85 15.47 5.70
N ALA A 339 -8.36 15.08 6.88
CA ALA A 339 -7.82 15.46 8.18
C ALA A 339 -7.79 14.29 9.15
N LEU A 340 -6.71 14.19 9.92
CA LEU A 340 -6.49 13.21 10.99
C LEU A 340 -6.26 13.94 12.33
N PRO A 341 -6.61 13.34 13.47
CA PRO A 341 -7.08 11.95 13.64
C PRO A 341 -8.57 11.73 13.37
N SER A 342 -9.40 12.79 13.39
CA SER A 342 -10.87 12.65 13.34
C SER A 342 -11.39 11.84 12.14
N GLY A 343 -10.75 11.99 10.98
CA GLY A 343 -11.20 11.31 9.76
C GLY A 343 -11.21 9.78 9.86
N VAL A 344 -10.31 9.18 10.64
CA VAL A 344 -10.34 7.72 10.83
C VAL A 344 -11.48 7.30 11.77
N ASP A 345 -11.80 8.10 12.80
CA ASP A 345 -12.94 7.87 13.66
C ASP A 345 -14.28 8.04 12.87
N GLU A 346 -14.38 9.08 12.04
CA GLU A 346 -15.52 9.32 11.15
C GLU A 346 -15.77 8.15 10.19
N ILE A 347 -14.72 7.55 9.66
CA ILE A 347 -14.82 6.34 8.83
C ILE A 347 -15.37 5.17 9.68
N VAL A 348 -14.73 4.88 10.81
CA VAL A 348 -15.03 3.68 11.60
C VAL A 348 -16.39 3.78 12.29
N ASP A 349 -16.73 4.94 12.84
CA ASP A 349 -17.95 5.12 13.63
C ASP A 349 -19.13 5.66 12.79
N GLY A 350 -18.87 6.24 11.60
CA GLY A 350 -19.89 6.80 10.70
C GLY A 350 -20.08 5.97 9.43
N LEU A 351 -19.05 5.85 8.60
CA LEU A 351 -19.16 5.21 7.28
C LEU A 351 -19.38 3.69 7.37
N LEU A 352 -18.56 2.98 8.17
CA LEU A 352 -18.65 1.51 8.20
C LEU A 352 -20.03 1.02 8.67
N PRO A 353 -20.67 1.58 9.70
CA PRO A 353 -22.05 1.23 10.05
C PRO A 353 -23.06 1.54 8.93
N ALA A 354 -22.86 2.63 8.18
CA ALA A 354 -23.74 3.02 7.08
C ALA A 354 -23.64 2.12 5.84
N LEU A 355 -22.54 1.37 5.68
CA LEU A 355 -22.40 0.36 4.62
C LEU A 355 -23.31 -0.86 4.86
N GLY A 356 -23.72 -1.13 6.11
CA GLY A 356 -24.60 -2.25 6.44
C GLY A 356 -24.04 -3.58 5.97
N ASP A 357 -24.88 -4.41 5.35
CA ASP A 357 -24.49 -5.76 4.88
C ASP A 357 -23.45 -5.77 3.76
N ALA A 358 -23.22 -4.63 3.08
CA ALA A 358 -22.18 -4.51 2.06
C ALA A 358 -20.77 -4.58 2.65
N TRP A 359 -20.63 -4.30 3.95
CA TRP A 359 -19.37 -4.43 4.68
C TRP A 359 -19.57 -5.22 5.97
N THR A 360 -18.95 -6.37 6.06
CA THR A 360 -18.88 -7.15 7.29
C THR A 360 -17.44 -7.31 7.71
N PRO A 361 -17.04 -6.78 8.88
CA PRO A 361 -15.72 -7.04 9.43
C PRO A 361 -15.49 -8.55 9.54
N ALA A 362 -14.48 -9.06 8.88
CA ALA A 362 -14.10 -10.46 9.04
C ALA A 362 -12.94 -10.57 10.03
N PRO A 363 -12.89 -11.63 10.85
CA PRO A 363 -11.69 -11.92 11.65
C PRO A 363 -10.44 -11.87 10.77
N TYR A 364 -9.35 -11.36 11.33
CA TYR A 364 -8.08 -11.35 10.61
C TYR A 364 -7.37 -12.68 10.91
N ASP A 365 -7.71 -13.69 10.14
CA ASP A 365 -7.12 -15.02 10.21
C ASP A 365 -6.12 -15.19 9.06
N GLY A 366 -4.93 -15.69 9.35
CA GLY A 366 -3.89 -15.89 8.35
C GLY A 366 -3.06 -14.64 8.01
N THR A 367 -2.55 -14.60 6.81
CA THR A 367 -1.66 -13.55 6.30
C THR A 367 -2.43 -12.44 5.55
N LEU A 368 -1.73 -11.36 5.19
CA LEU A 368 -2.31 -10.32 4.35
C LEU A 368 -2.66 -10.87 2.94
N ARG A 369 -1.86 -11.81 2.40
CA ARG A 369 -2.18 -12.47 1.13
C ARG A 369 -3.48 -13.26 1.23
N ASP A 370 -3.68 -14.02 2.32
CA ASP A 370 -4.93 -14.76 2.55
C ASP A 370 -6.14 -13.82 2.61
N ARG A 371 -5.95 -12.62 3.18
CA ARG A 371 -6.98 -11.58 3.26
C ARG A 371 -7.46 -11.12 1.88
N PHE A 372 -6.59 -11.13 0.89
CA PHE A 372 -6.88 -10.81 -0.50
C PHE A 372 -7.13 -12.06 -1.37
N GLY A 373 -7.33 -13.23 -0.78
CA GLY A 373 -7.58 -14.46 -1.50
C GLY A 373 -6.40 -14.96 -2.35
N LEU A 374 -5.20 -14.50 -2.04
CA LEU A 374 -3.99 -14.81 -2.79
C LEU A 374 -3.23 -15.97 -2.16
N ALA A 375 -2.87 -16.94 -2.96
CA ALA A 375 -2.02 -18.04 -2.50
C ALA A 375 -0.63 -17.54 -2.08
N ARG A 376 -0.01 -18.23 -1.11
CA ARG A 376 1.41 -18.06 -0.82
C ARG A 376 2.22 -18.43 -2.07
N PRO A 377 3.07 -17.54 -2.61
CA PRO A 377 3.88 -17.84 -3.79
C PRO A 377 4.77 -19.07 -3.55
N ALA A 378 4.88 -19.92 -4.59
CA ALA A 378 5.84 -21.00 -4.56
C ALA A 378 7.27 -20.44 -4.56
N ASP A 379 8.15 -21.10 -3.81
CA ASP A 379 9.57 -20.78 -3.85
C ASP A 379 10.16 -21.17 -5.20
N ARG A 380 10.78 -20.20 -5.87
CA ARG A 380 11.31 -20.39 -7.23
C ARG A 380 12.55 -21.29 -7.29
N TYR A 381 13.20 -21.54 -6.15
CA TYR A 381 14.40 -22.38 -6.07
C TYR A 381 14.12 -23.78 -5.52
N THR A 382 12.94 -24.01 -4.92
CA THR A 382 12.58 -25.34 -4.48
C THR A 382 12.49 -26.28 -5.69
N ARG A 383 13.37 -27.26 -5.75
CA ARG A 383 13.30 -28.31 -6.77
C ARG A 383 12.02 -29.10 -6.57
N THR A 384 11.11 -29.07 -7.53
CA THR A 384 10.05 -30.08 -7.63
C THR A 384 10.74 -31.44 -7.73
N ALA A 385 10.57 -32.27 -6.69
CA ALA A 385 11.00 -33.66 -6.76
C ALA A 385 10.29 -34.30 -7.96
N GLY A 386 11.07 -34.55 -9.03
CA GLY A 386 10.59 -35.24 -10.23
C GLY A 386 10.37 -36.73 -9.99
#